data_d82f3ba22648cd9c991e475357c8beeb
#
_entry.id   d82f3ba22648cd9c991e475357c8beeb
#
_cell.length_a   1.000
_cell.length_b   1.000
_cell.length_c   1.000
_cell.angle_alpha   90.00
_cell.angle_beta   90.00
_cell.angle_gamma   90.00
#
_symmetry.space_group_name_H-M   'P 1'
#
loop_
_entity.id
_entity.type
_entity.pdbx_description
1 polymer ?
#
loop_
_entity_poly.entity_id
_entity_poly.type
_entity_poly.pdbx_seq_one_letter_code
_entity_poly.pdbx_strand_id
1 'polypeptide(L)'
;FTGNKVVENTKPYAMCYGGHQFGHWAGQLGDGRAINLFEVEHNNINWKLQLKGAGETPYSRSADGLAVLRSSIREYLCSEAMHHLGIPTTRALSLALTGDQVLRDKLYDGNPEYEKGAIVCRVSQSFLRFGNFEIFSARQDFKTLKTLVDYTINTHYSFLGKPSKDVYIKFFNEVANRSLDMVVHWQRVGFVHGVMNTDNMSILGQTIDYGPYGWLEGYEPGWTPNTTDAQHKRYRYGSQIDVVHWNLFQLANALYPLVNEAEGFEAILDNFGEQKIERYKNMMRSKLG
;
A
#
# COMPACT_ATOMS: atom_id res chain seq x y z
N PHE A 1 13.42 -4.27 -18.23
CA PHE A 1 12.66 -3.78 -17.04
C PHE A 1 13.46 -2.73 -16.23
N THR A 2 14.22 -1.86 -16.92
CA THR A 2 14.99 -0.77 -16.30
C THR A 2 14.45 0.62 -16.72
N GLY A 3 13.49 0.67 -17.66
CA GLY A 3 12.93 1.92 -18.15
C GLY A 3 13.72 2.59 -19.30
N ASN A 4 14.86 2.04 -19.72
CA ASN A 4 15.69 2.62 -20.77
C ASN A 4 15.03 2.61 -22.16
N LYS A 5 14.03 1.77 -22.35
CA LYS A 5 13.26 1.68 -23.59
C LYS A 5 11.77 1.53 -23.28
N VAL A 6 10.97 2.40 -23.86
CA VAL A 6 9.51 2.27 -23.83
C VAL A 6 9.11 1.13 -24.77
N VAL A 7 8.26 0.23 -24.27
CA VAL A 7 7.71 -0.85 -25.10
C VAL A 7 6.65 -0.25 -26.04
N GLU A 8 6.67 -0.65 -27.30
CA GLU A 8 5.72 -0.16 -28.30
C GLU A 8 4.27 -0.38 -27.83
N ASN A 9 3.39 0.58 -28.16
CA ASN A 9 1.97 0.58 -27.79
C ASN A 9 1.69 0.66 -26.28
N THR A 10 2.67 0.97 -25.44
CA THR A 10 2.47 1.24 -24.01
C THR A 10 2.47 2.73 -23.72
N LYS A 11 1.79 3.12 -22.64
CA LYS A 11 1.74 4.49 -22.13
C LYS A 11 2.09 4.47 -20.64
N PRO A 12 3.38 4.54 -20.29
CA PRO A 12 3.79 4.62 -18.89
C PRO A 12 3.19 5.82 -18.19
N TYR A 13 2.80 5.64 -16.91
CA TYR A 13 2.18 6.70 -16.13
C TYR A 13 2.50 6.56 -14.65
N ALA A 14 2.50 7.69 -13.94
CA ALA A 14 2.51 7.77 -12.49
C ALA A 14 1.09 8.01 -11.97
N MET A 15 0.69 7.35 -10.88
CA MET A 15 -0.64 7.51 -10.32
C MET A 15 -0.73 8.75 -9.44
N CYS A 16 -1.88 9.45 -9.55
CA CYS A 16 -2.30 10.47 -8.60
C CYS A 16 -3.11 9.81 -7.47
N TYR A 17 -2.80 10.13 -6.24
CA TYR A 17 -3.59 9.79 -5.06
C TYR A 17 -3.45 10.86 -4.00
N GLY A 18 -4.30 10.84 -2.99
CA GLY A 18 -4.15 11.60 -1.77
C GLY A 18 -3.76 10.68 -0.62
N GLY A 19 -4.01 11.11 0.60
CA GLY A 19 -3.86 10.21 1.73
C GLY A 19 -3.79 10.93 3.07
N HIS A 20 -4.06 10.16 4.12
CA HIS A 20 -3.82 10.57 5.49
C HIS A 20 -2.47 10.02 5.94
N GLN A 21 -1.54 10.92 6.25
CA GLN A 21 -0.22 10.60 6.77
C GLN A 21 -0.14 10.94 8.24
N PHE A 22 0.27 9.98 9.07
CA PHE A 22 0.28 10.09 10.54
C PHE A 22 -1.06 10.56 11.14
N GLY A 23 -2.17 10.23 10.48
CA GLY A 23 -3.53 10.59 10.91
C GLY A 23 -4.04 11.93 10.38
N HIS A 24 -3.27 12.67 9.59
CA HIS A 24 -3.64 13.96 9.03
C HIS A 24 -3.75 13.91 7.52
N TRP A 25 -4.77 14.57 6.96
CA TRP A 25 -4.92 14.70 5.51
C TRP A 25 -3.76 15.48 4.90
N ALA A 26 -2.98 14.82 4.04
CA ALA A 26 -1.81 15.42 3.39
C ALA A 26 -2.11 16.07 2.04
N GLY A 27 -3.36 16.02 1.58
CA GLY A 27 -3.74 16.54 0.27
C GLY A 27 -3.29 15.64 -0.87
N GLN A 28 -2.97 16.25 -2.02
CA GLN A 28 -2.47 15.53 -3.17
C GLN A 28 -1.06 15.01 -2.96
N LEU A 29 -0.93 13.72 -3.15
CA LEU A 29 0.30 12.96 -3.26
C LEU A 29 0.40 12.35 -4.66
N GLY A 30 1.07 11.23 -4.79
CA GLY A 30 1.18 10.46 -6.01
C GLY A 30 2.47 9.66 -6.07
N ASP A 31 2.64 8.88 -7.11
CA ASP A 31 3.83 8.08 -7.36
C ASP A 31 5.05 8.98 -7.66
N GLY A 32 5.66 9.57 -6.62
CA GLY A 32 6.77 10.52 -6.77
C GLY A 32 8.08 9.90 -7.24
N ARG A 33 8.18 8.56 -7.27
CA ARG A 33 9.34 7.81 -7.79
C ARG A 33 8.96 6.44 -8.35
N ALA A 34 7.68 6.28 -8.71
CA ALA A 34 7.18 5.03 -9.27
C ALA A 34 6.45 5.31 -10.58
N ILE A 35 6.66 4.45 -11.58
CA ILE A 35 6.08 4.57 -12.92
C ILE A 35 5.50 3.23 -13.31
N ASN A 36 4.19 3.18 -13.57
CA ASN A 36 3.54 2.01 -14.15
C ASN A 36 3.93 1.91 -15.61
N LEU A 37 4.41 0.74 -16.04
CA LEU A 37 4.89 0.52 -17.40
C LEU A 37 3.78 0.03 -18.32
N PHE A 38 3.27 -1.16 -18.02
CA PHE A 38 2.25 -1.88 -18.79
C PHE A 38 1.73 -3.06 -17.98
N GLU A 39 0.78 -3.78 -18.55
CA GLU A 39 0.22 -5.01 -18.00
C GLU A 39 0.65 -6.20 -18.85
N VAL A 40 0.82 -7.34 -18.21
CA VAL A 40 1.01 -8.65 -18.85
C VAL A 40 -0.04 -9.62 -18.35
N GLU A 41 -0.58 -10.41 -19.23
CA GLU A 41 -1.49 -11.50 -18.86
C GLU A 41 -0.71 -12.80 -18.67
N HIS A 42 -0.94 -13.46 -17.55
CA HIS A 42 -0.45 -14.79 -17.27
C HIS A 42 -1.50 -15.59 -16.51
N ASN A 43 -1.86 -16.78 -17.01
CA ASN A 43 -2.90 -17.63 -16.44
C ASN A 43 -4.25 -16.89 -16.24
N ASN A 44 -4.69 -16.12 -17.22
CA ASN A 44 -5.91 -15.31 -17.18
C ASN A 44 -5.91 -14.25 -16.05
N ILE A 45 -4.76 -13.88 -15.54
CA ILE A 45 -4.57 -12.81 -14.55
C ILE A 45 -3.72 -11.71 -15.17
N ASN A 46 -4.20 -10.47 -15.09
CA ASN A 46 -3.45 -9.30 -15.51
C ASN A 46 -2.53 -8.82 -14.39
N TRP A 47 -1.25 -8.72 -14.71
CA TRP A 47 -0.19 -8.27 -13.82
C TRP A 47 0.35 -6.93 -14.29
N LYS A 48 0.33 -5.94 -13.42
CA LYS A 48 0.92 -4.62 -13.66
C LYS A 48 2.39 -4.63 -13.27
N LEU A 49 3.21 -4.05 -14.13
CA LEU A 49 4.63 -3.83 -13.86
C LEU A 49 4.85 -2.37 -13.53
N GLN A 50 5.54 -2.11 -12.43
CA GLN A 50 5.82 -0.75 -11.97
C GLN A 50 7.30 -0.63 -11.58
N LEU A 51 8.00 0.34 -12.17
CA LEU A 51 9.36 0.70 -11.75
C LEU A 51 9.31 1.63 -10.54
N LYS A 52 10.19 1.41 -9.57
CA LYS A 52 10.42 2.31 -8.46
C LYS A 52 11.89 2.76 -8.45
N GLY A 53 12.09 4.07 -8.46
CA GLY A 53 13.41 4.68 -8.48
C GLY A 53 13.96 5.00 -9.88
N ALA A 54 13.10 5.04 -10.90
CA ALA A 54 13.49 5.25 -12.31
C ALA A 54 13.60 6.72 -12.72
N GLY A 55 13.39 7.66 -11.81
CA GLY A 55 13.49 9.09 -12.06
C GLY A 55 12.25 9.87 -11.67
N GLU A 56 12.26 11.15 -11.97
CA GLU A 56 11.19 12.08 -11.62
C GLU A 56 9.88 11.77 -12.32
N THR A 57 8.79 12.07 -11.62
CA THR A 57 7.41 12.01 -12.10
C THR A 57 6.73 13.35 -11.81
N PRO A 58 5.53 13.62 -12.36
CA PRO A 58 4.77 14.82 -12.01
C PRO A 58 4.45 14.96 -10.51
N TYR A 59 4.67 13.91 -9.71
CA TYR A 59 4.38 13.87 -8.28
C TYR A 59 5.64 13.84 -7.40
N SER A 60 6.83 13.99 -7.96
CA SER A 60 8.10 13.97 -7.20
C SER A 60 8.27 15.18 -6.28
N ARG A 61 7.51 16.25 -6.49
CA ARG A 61 7.65 17.52 -5.78
C ARG A 61 9.08 18.06 -5.92
N SER A 62 9.84 18.14 -4.84
CA SER A 62 11.25 18.56 -4.83
C SER A 62 12.23 17.37 -4.78
N ALA A 63 11.72 16.13 -4.85
CA ALA A 63 12.55 14.93 -4.81
C ALA A 63 13.01 14.52 -6.22
N ASP A 64 14.15 13.84 -6.31
CA ASP A 64 14.77 13.40 -7.54
C ASP A 64 14.14 12.16 -8.21
N GLY A 65 13.12 11.58 -7.58
CA GLY A 65 12.44 10.38 -8.11
C GLY A 65 13.29 9.10 -8.10
N LEU A 66 14.49 9.14 -7.55
CA LEU A 66 15.44 8.03 -7.56
C LEU A 66 15.29 7.15 -6.31
N ALA A 67 15.78 5.93 -6.42
CA ALA A 67 15.98 5.01 -5.29
C ALA A 67 17.44 4.59 -5.21
N VAL A 68 17.87 4.23 -4.00
CA VAL A 68 19.23 3.75 -3.75
C VAL A 68 19.25 2.24 -3.57
N LEU A 69 20.40 1.62 -3.84
CA LEU A 69 20.58 0.17 -3.79
C LEU A 69 20.15 -0.42 -2.44
N ARG A 70 20.53 0.21 -1.34
CA ARG A 70 20.20 -0.22 0.03
C ARG A 70 18.69 -0.37 0.22
N SER A 71 17.91 0.65 -0.13
CA SER A 71 16.44 0.60 0.01
C SER A 71 15.80 -0.34 -1.00
N SER A 72 16.37 -0.44 -2.19
CA SER A 72 15.88 -1.31 -3.26
C SER A 72 16.08 -2.79 -2.95
N ILE A 73 17.23 -3.18 -2.37
CA ILE A 73 17.47 -4.53 -1.85
C ILE A 73 16.46 -4.86 -0.75
N ARG A 74 16.22 -3.94 0.18
CA ARG A 74 15.24 -4.15 1.27
C ARG A 74 13.84 -4.41 0.72
N GLU A 75 13.39 -3.62 -0.23
CA GLU A 75 12.06 -3.81 -0.85
C GLU A 75 11.99 -5.13 -1.62
N TYR A 76 13.00 -5.44 -2.44
CA TYR A 76 13.07 -6.68 -3.22
C TYR A 76 13.02 -7.92 -2.31
N LEU A 77 13.94 -8.00 -1.34
CA LEU A 77 14.04 -9.17 -0.47
C LEU A 77 12.81 -9.31 0.43
N CYS A 78 12.29 -8.20 0.97
CA CYS A 78 11.15 -8.27 1.88
C CYS A 78 9.88 -8.69 1.16
N SER A 79 9.59 -8.13 -0.03
CA SER A 79 8.39 -8.52 -0.78
C SER A 79 8.40 -10.02 -1.12
N GLU A 80 9.53 -10.57 -1.54
CA GLU A 80 9.66 -11.99 -1.84
C GLU A 80 9.60 -12.86 -0.57
N ALA A 81 10.26 -12.43 0.52
CA ALA A 81 10.16 -13.11 1.81
C ALA A 81 8.71 -13.19 2.31
N MET A 82 7.98 -12.08 2.25
CA MET A 82 6.57 -12.01 2.65
C MET A 82 5.70 -12.95 1.81
N HIS A 83 5.94 -13.01 0.49
CA HIS A 83 5.25 -13.96 -0.37
C HIS A 83 5.50 -15.41 0.05
N HIS A 84 6.74 -15.79 0.30
CA HIS A 84 7.10 -17.16 0.72
C HIS A 84 6.63 -17.50 2.14
N LEU A 85 6.39 -16.48 2.98
CA LEU A 85 5.71 -16.65 4.27
C LEU A 85 4.19 -16.76 4.16
N GLY A 86 3.62 -16.72 2.94
CA GLY A 86 2.18 -16.79 2.69
C GLY A 86 1.43 -15.51 3.05
N ILE A 87 2.10 -14.36 3.03
CA ILE A 87 1.51 -13.06 3.35
C ILE A 87 1.13 -12.34 2.06
N PRO A 88 -0.10 -11.81 1.92
CA PRO A 88 -0.48 -11.02 0.76
C PRO A 88 0.46 -9.83 0.55
N THR A 89 1.10 -9.77 -0.61
CA THR A 89 2.11 -8.75 -0.90
C THR A 89 2.26 -8.52 -2.40
N THR A 90 2.75 -7.35 -2.78
CA THR A 90 3.32 -7.13 -4.11
C THR A 90 4.60 -7.96 -4.27
N ARG A 91 4.97 -8.30 -5.52
CA ARG A 91 6.16 -9.06 -5.85
C ARG A 91 7.24 -8.14 -6.42
N ALA A 92 8.48 -8.62 -6.44
CA ALA A 92 9.60 -7.94 -7.09
C ALA A 92 10.17 -8.84 -8.20
N LEU A 93 10.13 -8.34 -9.44
CA LEU A 93 10.59 -9.07 -10.62
C LEU A 93 12.09 -8.93 -10.83
N SER A 94 12.62 -7.71 -10.67
CA SER A 94 14.02 -7.42 -10.91
C SER A 94 14.52 -6.25 -10.05
N LEU A 95 15.82 -6.27 -9.80
CA LEU A 95 16.60 -5.20 -9.20
C LEU A 95 17.78 -4.90 -10.11
N ALA A 96 17.94 -3.65 -10.52
CA ALA A 96 19.04 -3.22 -11.39
C ALA A 96 19.73 -1.99 -10.80
N LEU A 97 21.07 -1.93 -10.92
CA LEU A 97 21.84 -0.71 -10.68
C LEU A 97 21.64 0.26 -11.86
N THR A 98 21.50 1.55 -11.56
CA THR A 98 21.39 2.58 -12.60
C THR A 98 22.76 3.02 -13.12
N GLY A 99 23.80 2.86 -12.32
CA GLY A 99 25.13 3.44 -12.57
C GLY A 99 25.32 4.82 -11.94
N ASP A 100 24.24 5.46 -11.51
CA ASP A 100 24.28 6.78 -10.89
C ASP A 100 24.69 6.72 -9.42
N GLN A 101 25.23 7.85 -8.95
CA GLN A 101 25.45 8.11 -7.53
C GLN A 101 24.36 9.08 -7.05
N VAL A 102 23.64 8.69 -6.02
CA VAL A 102 22.47 9.43 -5.48
C VAL A 102 22.80 9.94 -4.09
N LEU A 103 22.74 11.26 -3.89
CA LEU A 103 23.02 11.87 -2.61
C LEU A 103 21.87 11.60 -1.62
N ARG A 104 22.18 11.04 -0.46
CA ARG A 104 21.19 10.74 0.60
C ARG A 104 21.76 11.03 1.98
N ASP A 105 20.96 11.72 2.78
CA ASP A 105 21.16 11.78 4.23
C ASP A 105 20.39 10.60 4.86
N LYS A 106 21.12 9.53 5.21
CA LYS A 106 20.55 8.26 5.69
C LYS A 106 19.86 8.38 7.04
N LEU A 107 20.43 9.22 7.90
CA LEU A 107 20.01 9.34 9.30
C LEU A 107 19.26 10.65 9.58
N TYR A 108 19.12 11.51 8.56
CA TYR A 108 18.55 12.86 8.68
C TYR A 108 19.29 13.69 9.73
N ASP A 109 20.62 13.54 9.78
CA ASP A 109 21.52 14.18 10.74
C ASP A 109 22.40 15.30 10.12
N GLY A 110 22.17 15.61 8.84
CA GLY A 110 22.90 16.62 8.10
C GLY A 110 24.20 16.13 7.46
N ASN A 111 24.43 14.82 7.41
CA ASN A 111 25.63 14.20 6.84
C ASN A 111 25.28 13.38 5.59
N PRO A 112 24.97 14.04 4.44
CA PRO A 112 24.60 13.32 3.22
C PRO A 112 25.81 12.60 2.60
N GLU A 113 25.59 11.39 2.12
CA GLU A 113 26.55 10.57 1.39
C GLU A 113 26.02 10.13 0.05
N TYR A 114 26.95 9.86 -0.89
CA TYR A 114 26.59 9.26 -2.17
C TYR A 114 26.37 7.76 -2.03
N GLU A 115 25.19 7.30 -2.44
CA GLU A 115 24.80 5.89 -2.51
C GLU A 115 24.57 5.47 -3.97
N LYS A 116 24.79 4.19 -4.27
CA LYS A 116 24.51 3.64 -5.62
C LYS A 116 23.03 3.69 -5.92
N GLY A 117 22.67 4.27 -7.05
CA GLY A 117 21.29 4.28 -7.56
C GLY A 117 20.84 2.88 -8.02
N ALA A 118 19.58 2.57 -7.80
CA ALA A 118 18.98 1.30 -8.23
C ALA A 118 17.48 1.44 -8.52
N ILE A 119 16.97 0.54 -9.36
CA ILE A 119 15.56 0.46 -9.75
C ILE A 119 15.05 -0.92 -9.38
N VAL A 120 13.86 -0.97 -8.75
CA VAL A 120 13.10 -2.20 -8.54
C VAL A 120 11.91 -2.24 -9.48
N CYS A 121 11.76 -3.35 -10.23
CA CYS A 121 10.53 -3.63 -10.95
C CYS A 121 9.58 -4.41 -10.03
N ARG A 122 8.48 -3.76 -9.64
CA ARG A 122 7.42 -4.35 -8.82
C ARG A 122 6.34 -4.96 -9.69
N VAL A 123 5.68 -6.00 -9.20
CA VAL A 123 4.58 -6.69 -9.89
C VAL A 123 3.41 -6.88 -8.94
N SER A 124 2.22 -6.51 -9.39
CA SER A 124 0.96 -6.74 -8.69
C SER A 124 -0.21 -6.73 -9.67
N GLN A 125 -1.33 -7.29 -9.28
CA GLN A 125 -2.58 -7.14 -10.04
C GLN A 125 -3.08 -5.68 -10.02
N SER A 126 -2.80 -4.94 -8.94
CA SER A 126 -3.13 -3.52 -8.83
C SER A 126 -2.18 -2.81 -7.86
N PHE A 127 -1.86 -1.56 -8.17
CA PHE A 127 -1.19 -0.64 -7.26
C PHE A 127 -2.15 0.43 -6.71
N LEU A 128 -3.46 0.25 -6.90
CA LEU A 128 -4.48 1.12 -6.32
C LEU A 128 -4.46 1.04 -4.79
N ARG A 129 -4.57 2.19 -4.16
CA ARG A 129 -4.50 2.42 -2.72
C ARG A 129 -5.76 3.11 -2.23
N PHE A 130 -6.01 3.12 -0.94
CA PHE A 130 -7.12 3.89 -0.36
C PHE A 130 -7.05 5.36 -0.80
N GLY A 131 -5.85 5.94 -0.83
CA GLY A 131 -5.62 7.31 -1.26
C GLY A 131 -6.07 7.66 -2.69
N ASN A 132 -6.19 6.67 -3.59
CA ASN A 132 -6.74 6.91 -4.93
C ASN A 132 -8.24 7.25 -4.87
N PHE A 133 -8.97 6.70 -3.91
CA PHE A 133 -10.40 6.98 -3.69
C PHE A 133 -10.57 8.26 -2.88
N GLU A 134 -9.75 8.47 -1.85
CA GLU A 134 -9.79 9.65 -0.99
C GLU A 134 -9.60 10.95 -1.77
N ILE A 135 -8.67 10.99 -2.75
CA ILE A 135 -8.38 12.24 -3.49
C ILE A 135 -9.59 12.72 -4.30
N PHE A 136 -10.33 11.82 -4.95
CA PHE A 136 -11.51 12.19 -5.73
C PHE A 136 -12.68 12.57 -4.83
N SER A 137 -12.85 11.90 -3.70
CA SER A 137 -13.86 12.27 -2.69
C SER A 137 -13.56 13.65 -2.11
N ALA A 138 -12.32 13.92 -1.71
CA ALA A 138 -11.89 15.22 -1.18
C ALA A 138 -12.06 16.37 -2.19
N ARG A 139 -11.93 16.09 -3.48
CA ARG A 139 -12.17 17.05 -4.57
C ARG A 139 -13.63 17.16 -4.97
N GLN A 140 -14.52 16.36 -4.38
CA GLN A 140 -15.92 16.24 -4.77
C GLN A 140 -16.11 15.82 -6.24
N ASP A 141 -15.11 15.17 -6.83
CA ASP A 141 -15.20 14.56 -8.16
C ASP A 141 -15.82 13.17 -8.07
N PHE A 142 -17.08 13.13 -7.69
CA PHE A 142 -17.82 11.87 -7.48
C PHE A 142 -18.03 11.08 -8.77
N LYS A 143 -17.94 11.74 -9.93
CA LYS A 143 -18.01 11.06 -11.23
C LYS A 143 -16.76 10.19 -11.44
N THR A 144 -15.59 10.75 -11.25
CA THR A 144 -14.32 10.02 -11.38
C THR A 144 -14.19 8.97 -10.27
N LEU A 145 -14.59 9.30 -9.03
CA LEU A 145 -14.65 8.35 -7.92
C LEU A 145 -15.49 7.12 -8.28
N LYS A 146 -16.71 7.35 -8.78
CA LYS A 146 -17.59 6.26 -9.22
C LYS A 146 -16.95 5.42 -10.32
N THR A 147 -16.35 6.05 -11.32
CA THR A 147 -15.67 5.34 -12.42
C THR A 147 -14.53 4.47 -11.89
N LEU A 148 -13.75 4.96 -10.92
CA LEU A 148 -12.66 4.21 -10.31
C LEU A 148 -13.17 3.03 -9.48
N VAL A 149 -14.24 3.22 -8.70
CA VAL A 149 -14.85 2.15 -7.89
C VAL A 149 -15.43 1.07 -8.82
N ASP A 150 -16.19 1.46 -9.85
CA ASP A 150 -16.76 0.54 -10.83
C ASP A 150 -15.68 -0.27 -11.57
N TYR A 151 -14.60 0.39 -11.99
CA TYR A 151 -13.44 -0.27 -12.58
C TYR A 151 -12.82 -1.28 -11.61
N THR A 152 -12.61 -0.87 -10.37
CA THR A 152 -11.97 -1.73 -9.35
C THR A 152 -12.83 -2.98 -9.08
N ILE A 153 -14.14 -2.81 -8.97
CA ILE A 153 -15.08 -3.92 -8.77
C ILE A 153 -15.07 -4.85 -9.98
N ASN A 154 -15.24 -4.32 -11.17
CA ASN A 154 -15.31 -5.13 -12.39
C ASN A 154 -14.00 -5.89 -12.66
N THR A 155 -12.85 -5.32 -12.30
CA THR A 155 -11.54 -5.92 -12.58
C THR A 155 -11.08 -6.89 -11.48
N HIS A 156 -11.30 -6.55 -10.21
CA HIS A 156 -10.70 -7.30 -9.09
C HIS A 156 -11.71 -7.95 -8.15
N TYR A 157 -12.99 -7.56 -8.25
CA TYR A 157 -14.06 -7.97 -7.35
C TYR A 157 -15.34 -8.34 -8.10
N SER A 158 -15.21 -8.78 -9.35
CA SER A 158 -16.36 -9.09 -10.24
C SER A 158 -17.32 -10.15 -9.67
N PHE A 159 -16.83 -11.00 -8.76
CA PHE A 159 -17.64 -11.99 -8.04
C PHE A 159 -18.68 -11.36 -7.10
N LEU A 160 -18.57 -10.07 -6.76
CA LEU A 160 -19.54 -9.34 -5.93
C LEU A 160 -20.78 -8.91 -6.72
N GLY A 161 -20.73 -8.96 -8.06
CA GLY A 161 -21.79 -8.56 -8.95
C GLY A 161 -21.55 -7.22 -9.64
N LYS A 162 -22.55 -6.75 -10.38
CA LYS A 162 -22.47 -5.47 -11.12
C LYS A 162 -22.51 -4.28 -10.15
N PRO A 163 -21.70 -3.21 -10.39
CA PRO A 163 -21.65 -2.02 -9.55
C PRO A 163 -23.05 -1.43 -9.24
N SER A 164 -23.34 -1.30 -7.96
CA SER A 164 -24.54 -0.71 -7.38
C SER A 164 -24.24 -0.27 -5.96
N LYS A 165 -25.16 0.45 -5.29
CA LYS A 165 -24.97 0.84 -3.89
C LYS A 165 -24.69 -0.36 -2.98
N ASP A 166 -25.47 -1.42 -3.10
CA ASP A 166 -25.28 -2.65 -2.32
C ASP A 166 -23.93 -3.31 -2.61
N VAL A 167 -23.48 -3.28 -3.86
CA VAL A 167 -22.18 -3.85 -4.26
C VAL A 167 -21.02 -2.98 -3.75
N TYR A 168 -21.18 -1.67 -3.65
CA TYR A 168 -20.17 -0.80 -3.01
C TYR A 168 -19.97 -1.13 -1.53
N ILE A 169 -21.05 -1.41 -0.79
CA ILE A 169 -20.95 -1.88 0.60
C ILE A 169 -20.27 -3.26 0.68
N LYS A 170 -20.65 -4.21 -0.20
CA LYS A 170 -19.99 -5.52 -0.27
C LYS A 170 -18.51 -5.40 -0.63
N PHE A 171 -18.15 -4.50 -1.55
CA PHE A 171 -16.77 -4.20 -1.92
C PHE A 171 -15.98 -3.68 -0.72
N PHE A 172 -16.53 -2.72 0.02
CA PHE A 172 -15.91 -2.22 1.24
C PHE A 172 -15.70 -3.32 2.27
N ASN A 173 -16.69 -4.20 2.48
CA ASN A 173 -16.59 -5.35 3.38
C ASN A 173 -15.45 -6.30 2.96
N GLU A 174 -15.34 -6.60 1.67
CA GLU A 174 -14.28 -7.47 1.17
C GLU A 174 -12.89 -6.85 1.34
N VAL A 175 -12.75 -5.53 1.08
CA VAL A 175 -11.51 -4.79 1.33
C VAL A 175 -11.15 -4.80 2.83
N ALA A 176 -12.13 -4.62 3.71
CA ALA A 176 -11.93 -4.68 5.15
C ALA A 176 -11.43 -6.07 5.61
N ASN A 177 -12.05 -7.13 5.12
CA ASN A 177 -11.65 -8.50 5.43
C ASN A 177 -10.22 -8.82 4.96
N ARG A 178 -9.87 -8.48 3.71
CA ARG A 178 -8.52 -8.68 3.18
C ARG A 178 -7.47 -7.88 3.93
N SER A 179 -7.80 -6.65 4.31
CA SER A 179 -6.88 -5.80 5.09
C SER A 179 -6.66 -6.35 6.49
N LEU A 180 -7.70 -6.92 7.12
CA LEU A 180 -7.58 -7.58 8.41
C LEU A 180 -6.71 -8.85 8.31
N ASP A 181 -6.93 -9.69 7.30
CA ASP A 181 -6.12 -10.89 7.09
C ASP A 181 -4.65 -10.53 6.88
N MET A 182 -4.36 -9.53 6.05
CA MET A 182 -3.00 -9.04 5.81
C MET A 182 -2.32 -8.62 7.12
N VAL A 183 -2.95 -7.77 7.94
CA VAL A 183 -2.33 -7.27 9.17
C VAL A 183 -2.22 -8.33 10.26
N VAL A 184 -3.14 -9.29 10.33
CA VAL A 184 -3.03 -10.45 11.21
C VAL A 184 -1.83 -11.32 10.81
N HIS A 185 -1.57 -11.48 9.52
CA HIS A 185 -0.35 -12.14 9.05
C HIS A 185 0.93 -11.37 9.40
N TRP A 186 0.93 -10.03 9.38
CA TRP A 186 2.06 -9.24 9.88
C TRP A 186 2.31 -9.52 11.36
N GLN A 187 1.24 -9.55 12.16
CA GLN A 187 1.34 -9.92 13.59
C GLN A 187 1.93 -11.33 13.77
N ARG A 188 1.53 -12.28 12.91
CA ARG A 188 2.01 -13.66 12.95
C ARG A 188 3.52 -13.78 12.84
N VAL A 189 4.16 -12.96 12.01
CA VAL A 189 5.59 -13.04 11.73
C VAL A 189 6.40 -11.97 12.45
N GLY A 190 5.79 -11.09 13.25
CA GLY A 190 6.48 -9.99 13.92
C GLY A 190 6.87 -8.85 12.98
N PHE A 191 6.23 -8.72 11.82
CA PHE A 191 6.51 -7.66 10.85
C PHE A 191 5.89 -6.33 11.28
N VAL A 192 6.66 -5.25 11.16
CA VAL A 192 6.20 -3.88 11.39
C VAL A 192 6.42 -3.07 10.14
N HIS A 193 5.32 -2.63 9.53
CA HIS A 193 5.37 -1.85 8.28
C HIS A 193 6.00 -0.47 8.49
N GLY A 194 5.69 0.17 9.61
CA GLY A 194 6.28 1.44 10.03
C GLY A 194 5.72 2.71 9.37
N VAL A 195 4.99 2.61 8.26
CA VAL A 195 4.35 3.76 7.57
C VAL A 195 3.00 3.32 7.01
N MET A 196 2.02 3.17 7.89
CA MET A 196 0.67 2.70 7.53
C MET A 196 -0.28 3.87 7.25
N ASN A 197 0.17 4.79 6.39
CA ASN A 197 -0.68 5.85 5.84
C ASN A 197 -1.75 5.24 4.91
N THR A 198 -2.83 5.96 4.64
CA THR A 198 -3.86 5.48 3.68
C THR A 198 -3.33 5.40 2.24
N ASP A 199 -2.28 6.18 1.91
CA ASP A 199 -1.54 6.08 0.66
C ASP A 199 -0.59 4.85 0.60
N ASN A 200 -0.46 4.09 1.68
CA ASN A 200 0.25 2.81 1.75
C ASN A 200 -0.67 1.61 2.05
N MET A 201 -1.97 1.78 1.88
CA MET A 201 -2.96 0.71 2.04
C MET A 201 -3.47 0.24 0.67
N SER A 202 -3.11 -0.97 0.28
CA SER A 202 -3.59 -1.57 -0.98
C SER A 202 -5.07 -1.84 -0.95
N ILE A 203 -5.78 -1.49 -2.03
CA ILE A 203 -7.19 -1.85 -2.20
C ILE A 203 -7.41 -3.38 -2.30
N LEU A 204 -6.37 -4.14 -2.61
CA LEU A 204 -6.42 -5.61 -2.68
C LEU A 204 -6.05 -6.30 -1.36
N GLY A 205 -5.75 -5.54 -0.29
CA GLY A 205 -5.27 -6.09 0.98
C GLY A 205 -3.87 -6.72 0.86
N GLN A 206 -3.01 -6.13 0.04
CA GLN A 206 -1.62 -6.56 -0.13
C GLN A 206 -0.66 -5.61 0.59
N THR A 207 0.42 -6.14 1.13
CA THR A 207 1.54 -5.34 1.64
C THR A 207 2.21 -4.62 0.48
N ILE A 208 2.31 -3.29 0.56
CA ILE A 208 2.95 -2.43 -0.45
C ILE A 208 3.91 -1.45 0.20
N ASP A 209 4.82 -0.88 -0.59
CA ASP A 209 5.70 0.23 -0.18
C ASP A 209 6.57 -0.06 1.03
N TYR A 210 7.48 -1.00 0.86
CA TYR A 210 8.47 -1.39 1.86
C TYR A 210 9.49 -0.27 2.12
N GLY A 211 9.14 0.64 3.04
CA GLY A 211 9.98 1.75 3.48
C GLY A 211 10.79 1.41 4.72
N PRO A 212 10.55 2.08 5.86
CA PRO A 212 11.25 1.84 7.12
C PRO A 212 10.71 0.62 7.89
N TYR A 213 10.35 -0.45 7.20
CA TYR A 213 9.85 -1.67 7.85
C TYR A 213 10.93 -2.38 8.67
N GLY A 214 10.50 -3.29 9.55
CA GLY A 214 11.38 -4.21 10.26
C GLY A 214 10.63 -5.39 10.87
N TRP A 215 11.36 -6.28 11.52
CA TRP A 215 10.82 -7.39 12.30
C TRP A 215 11.21 -7.25 13.76
N LEU A 216 10.32 -7.70 14.66
CA LEU A 216 10.65 -7.82 16.07
C LEU A 216 11.73 -8.87 16.27
N GLU A 217 12.78 -8.54 17.04
CA GLU A 217 13.73 -9.54 17.55
C GLU A 217 13.20 -10.16 18.85
N GLY A 218 12.78 -9.33 19.79
CA GLY A 218 12.04 -9.73 20.98
C GLY A 218 10.60 -9.24 20.91
N TYR A 219 9.69 -9.80 21.71
CA TYR A 219 8.31 -9.36 21.75
C TYR A 219 8.19 -7.99 22.43
N GLU A 220 8.17 -6.95 21.60
CA GLU A 220 8.07 -5.55 22.03
C GLU A 220 6.92 -4.84 21.30
N PRO A 221 5.70 -4.87 21.83
CA PRO A 221 4.54 -4.24 21.18
C PRO A 221 4.67 -2.73 20.94
N GLY A 222 5.52 -2.04 21.70
CA GLY A 222 5.80 -0.62 21.58
C GLY A 222 6.84 -0.25 20.52
N TRP A 223 7.46 -1.22 19.86
CA TRP A 223 8.52 -0.96 18.89
C TRP A 223 8.01 -0.48 17.52
N THR A 224 8.72 0.50 16.96
CA THR A 224 8.53 0.97 15.56
C THR A 224 9.88 1.12 14.87
N PRO A 225 10.05 0.66 13.62
CA PRO A 225 11.28 0.84 12.86
C PRO A 225 11.40 2.25 12.26
N ASN A 226 10.34 3.06 12.32
CA ASN A 226 10.29 4.37 11.71
C ASN A 226 10.79 5.45 12.66
N THR A 227 11.96 6.03 12.37
CA THR A 227 12.57 7.09 13.20
C THR A 227 11.74 8.36 13.21
N THR A 228 10.99 8.68 12.14
CA THR A 228 10.08 9.83 12.11
C THR A 228 8.82 9.62 12.94
N ASP A 229 8.50 8.39 13.32
CA ASP A 229 7.41 8.01 14.21
C ASP A 229 7.88 7.70 15.65
N ALA A 230 9.15 7.93 15.96
CA ALA A 230 9.76 7.55 17.24
C ALA A 230 9.09 8.19 18.45
N GLN A 231 8.58 9.42 18.32
CA GLN A 231 7.93 10.16 19.40
C GLN A 231 6.49 9.67 19.66
N HIS A 232 5.68 9.55 18.62
CA HIS A 232 4.26 9.19 18.74
C HIS A 232 4.00 7.69 18.64
N LYS A 233 4.87 6.97 17.99
CA LYS A 233 4.79 5.50 17.79
C LYS A 233 3.42 5.05 17.28
N ARG A 234 2.82 5.85 16.37
CA ARG A 234 1.53 5.56 15.77
C ARG A 234 1.53 4.19 15.08
N TYR A 235 2.61 3.90 14.36
CA TYR A 235 2.76 2.69 13.54
C TYR A 235 3.59 1.60 14.23
N ARG A 236 3.62 1.59 15.59
CA ARG A 236 4.25 0.52 16.35
C ARG A 236 3.56 -0.83 16.13
N TYR A 237 4.25 -1.91 16.38
CA TYR A 237 3.75 -3.28 16.20
C TYR A 237 2.36 -3.50 16.80
N GLY A 238 2.17 -3.17 18.07
CA GLY A 238 0.92 -3.41 18.78
C GLY A 238 -0.27 -2.57 18.31
N SER A 239 -0.05 -1.52 17.50
CA SER A 239 -1.13 -0.65 17.00
C SER A 239 -1.53 -0.94 15.55
N GLN A 240 -0.86 -1.84 14.85
CA GLN A 240 -1.07 -2.03 13.41
C GLN A 240 -2.52 -2.37 13.04
N ILE A 241 -3.18 -3.24 13.80
CA ILE A 241 -4.59 -3.62 13.54
C ILE A 241 -5.52 -2.40 13.74
N ASP A 242 -5.30 -1.61 14.78
CA ASP A 242 -6.12 -0.42 15.07
C ASP A 242 -5.88 0.68 14.00
N VAL A 243 -4.67 0.80 13.49
CA VAL A 243 -4.36 1.71 12.38
C VAL A 243 -5.06 1.27 11.09
N VAL A 244 -5.10 -0.03 10.78
CA VAL A 244 -5.88 -0.54 9.64
C VAL A 244 -7.36 -0.21 9.81
N HIS A 245 -7.93 -0.40 11.00
CA HIS A 245 -9.31 -0.04 11.28
C HIS A 245 -9.57 1.46 11.03
N TRP A 246 -8.68 2.33 11.52
CA TRP A 246 -8.77 3.76 11.28
C TRP A 246 -8.65 4.11 9.79
N ASN A 247 -7.76 3.45 9.05
CA ASN A 247 -7.61 3.66 7.61
C ASN A 247 -8.85 3.21 6.83
N LEU A 248 -9.50 2.13 7.26
CA LEU A 248 -10.78 1.69 6.70
C LEU A 248 -11.89 2.71 6.94
N PHE A 249 -11.92 3.37 8.10
CA PHE A 249 -12.85 4.48 8.34
C PHE A 249 -12.63 5.63 7.32
N GLN A 250 -11.38 5.95 6.96
CA GLN A 250 -11.12 6.94 5.92
C GLN A 250 -11.58 6.48 4.53
N LEU A 251 -11.40 5.20 4.21
CA LEU A 251 -11.92 4.63 2.96
C LEU A 251 -13.46 4.65 2.93
N ALA A 252 -14.14 4.33 4.04
CA ALA A 252 -15.58 4.43 4.16
C ALA A 252 -16.07 5.86 3.88
N ASN A 253 -15.44 6.86 4.49
CA ASN A 253 -15.71 8.27 4.23
C ASN A 253 -15.53 8.63 2.75
N ALA A 254 -14.49 8.09 2.11
CA ALA A 254 -14.25 8.34 0.68
C ALA A 254 -15.32 7.71 -0.22
N LEU A 255 -15.88 6.57 0.16
CA LEU A 255 -16.91 5.86 -0.61
C LEU A 255 -18.34 6.32 -0.28
N TYR A 256 -18.55 6.94 0.87
CA TYR A 256 -19.86 7.39 1.36
C TYR A 256 -20.66 8.19 0.33
N PRO A 257 -20.08 9.15 -0.44
CA PRO A 257 -20.83 9.94 -1.42
C PRO A 257 -21.48 9.11 -2.54
N LEU A 258 -21.04 7.87 -2.76
CA LEU A 258 -21.60 6.99 -3.78
C LEU A 258 -22.81 6.20 -3.29
N VAL A 259 -22.96 6.08 -1.97
CA VAL A 259 -24.04 5.30 -1.32
C VAL A 259 -25.06 6.24 -0.66
N ASN A 260 -24.58 7.26 0.05
CA ASN A 260 -25.33 8.23 0.86
C ASN A 260 -26.15 7.57 2.00
N GLU A 261 -25.67 6.44 2.50
CA GLU A 261 -26.21 5.69 3.64
C GLU A 261 -25.03 5.19 4.47
N ALA A 262 -24.98 5.48 5.76
CA ALA A 262 -23.84 5.19 6.63
C ALA A 262 -23.88 3.79 7.24
N GLU A 263 -25.09 3.28 7.49
CA GLU A 263 -25.36 2.10 8.30
C GLU A 263 -24.59 0.86 7.84
N GLY A 264 -24.48 0.68 6.50
CA GLY A 264 -23.74 -0.45 5.94
C GLY A 264 -22.24 -0.37 6.20
N PHE A 265 -21.65 0.84 6.14
CA PHE A 265 -20.24 1.07 6.46
C PHE A 265 -19.97 0.93 7.95
N GLU A 266 -20.82 1.52 8.79
CA GLU A 266 -20.72 1.46 10.26
C GLU A 266 -20.78 0.03 10.75
N ALA A 267 -21.76 -0.75 10.31
CA ALA A 267 -21.88 -2.16 10.68
C ALA A 267 -20.62 -2.99 10.32
N ILE A 268 -19.98 -2.70 9.18
CA ILE A 268 -18.73 -3.38 8.79
C ILE A 268 -17.56 -2.97 9.69
N LEU A 269 -17.45 -1.68 10.02
CA LEU A 269 -16.41 -1.17 10.91
C LEU A 269 -16.55 -1.71 12.33
N ASP A 270 -17.77 -1.78 12.85
CA ASP A 270 -18.05 -2.36 14.17
C ASP A 270 -17.69 -3.85 14.20
N ASN A 271 -18.12 -4.60 13.18
CA ASN A 271 -17.79 -6.02 13.03
C ASN A 271 -16.28 -6.24 12.89
N PHE A 272 -15.55 -5.34 12.22
CA PHE A 272 -14.08 -5.41 12.17
C PHE A 272 -13.47 -5.35 13.57
N GLY A 273 -14.01 -4.48 14.43
CA GLY A 273 -13.60 -4.35 15.83
C GLY A 273 -13.75 -5.65 16.62
N GLU A 274 -14.79 -6.43 16.37
CA GLU A 274 -15.03 -7.73 16.98
C GLU A 274 -14.16 -8.84 16.37
N GLN A 275 -14.11 -8.90 15.04
CA GLN A 275 -13.36 -9.93 14.32
C GLN A 275 -11.85 -9.87 14.54
N LYS A 276 -11.27 -8.67 14.73
CA LYS A 276 -9.82 -8.52 14.93
C LYS A 276 -9.31 -9.34 16.11
N ILE A 277 -10.08 -9.40 17.20
CA ILE A 277 -9.72 -10.15 18.40
C ILE A 277 -9.76 -11.65 18.13
N GLU A 278 -10.81 -12.10 17.48
CA GLU A 278 -11.00 -13.52 17.17
C GLU A 278 -9.94 -14.03 16.18
N ARG A 279 -9.74 -13.32 15.07
CA ARG A 279 -8.74 -13.70 14.05
C ARG A 279 -7.32 -13.70 14.61
N TYR A 280 -6.99 -12.70 15.45
CA TYR A 280 -5.69 -12.67 16.12
C TYR A 280 -5.51 -13.87 17.06
N LYS A 281 -6.50 -14.17 17.90
CA LYS A 281 -6.46 -15.33 18.80
C LYS A 281 -6.34 -16.66 18.04
N ASN A 282 -7.11 -16.82 16.97
CA ASN A 282 -7.07 -18.03 16.15
C ASN A 282 -5.73 -18.21 15.45
N MET A 283 -5.16 -17.12 14.92
CA MET A 283 -3.82 -17.11 14.35
C MET A 283 -2.77 -17.49 15.40
N MET A 284 -2.82 -16.92 16.60
CA MET A 284 -1.88 -17.23 17.68
C MET A 284 -2.00 -18.70 18.15
N ARG A 285 -3.22 -19.21 18.30
CA ARG A 285 -3.42 -20.64 18.60
C ARG A 285 -2.83 -21.54 17.53
N SER A 286 -3.09 -21.26 16.26
CA SER A 286 -2.52 -22.03 15.15
C SER A 286 -0.99 -21.97 15.07
N LYS A 287 -0.37 -20.87 15.51
CA LYS A 287 1.08 -20.70 15.55
C LYS A 287 1.74 -21.43 16.71
N LEU A 288 1.08 -21.50 17.84
CA LEU A 288 1.64 -22.05 19.09
C LEU A 288 1.34 -23.54 19.28
N GLY A 289 0.44 -24.14 18.52
CA GLY A 289 -0.02 -25.53 18.62
C GLY A 289 -1.28 -25.60 19.42
#